data_2a444c9d3d245c2b0cb07dc2ccf04679
#
_entry.id   2a444c9d3d245c2b0cb07dc2ccf04679
#
_cell.length_a   1.000
_cell.length_b   1.000
_cell.length_c   1.000
_cell.angle_alpha   90.00
_cell.angle_beta   90.00
_cell.angle_gamma   90.00
#
_symmetry.space_group_name_H-M   'P 1'
#
loop_
_entity.id
_entity.type
_entity.pdbx_description
1 polymer ?
#
loop_
_entity_poly.entity_id
_entity_poly.type
_entity_poly.pdbx_seq_one_letter_code
_entity_poly.pdbx_strand_id
1 'polypeptide(L)'
;YYMQTTGNKRHALVMRAPNADLARDPRWGRTEESFGEDAFLTAQLTIASVRGLQGNHPRYWKTASLMKHFLANSNEDGRDSTSSDFDTRLFHEYYAYPFYKGITEGGSRAFMAAYNSWNGIPMSIHPCLEEITRKQWGNNGIICTDGGALKLLIEAHKSFPSFAEGAAAVVKATTGQFLDAYVPYVKEALEKGLLTEVDIDKAIRGNIFVALKLGLLDGDNSRNPYLSIGKNSTETPPFMTAEARRLAREVTAKSVVLLKNK
;
A
#
# COMPACT_ATOMS: atom_id res chain seq x y z
N TYR A 1 1.37 10.69 16.03
CA TYR A 1 1.69 10.88 17.45
C TYR A 1 3.19 10.73 17.71
N TYR A 2 3.78 9.54 17.55
CA TYR A 2 5.20 9.29 17.87
C TYR A 2 6.16 10.20 17.12
N MET A 3 5.93 10.51 15.87
CA MET A 3 6.74 11.44 15.11
C MET A 3 6.75 12.83 15.76
N GLN A 4 5.60 13.30 16.23
CA GLN A 4 5.46 14.61 16.86
C GLN A 4 6.05 14.65 18.27
N THR A 5 5.88 13.58 19.06
CA THR A 5 6.35 13.53 20.45
C THR A 5 7.85 13.27 20.58
N THR A 6 8.42 12.48 19.69
CA THR A 6 9.83 12.05 19.78
C THR A 6 10.76 12.80 18.84
N GLY A 7 10.21 13.57 17.89
CA GLY A 7 10.99 14.16 16.80
C GLY A 7 11.64 13.14 15.86
N ASN A 8 11.32 11.85 16.03
CA ASN A 8 11.92 10.79 15.24
C ASN A 8 11.28 10.70 13.85
N LYS A 9 11.99 11.23 12.85
CA LYS A 9 11.55 11.22 11.45
C LYS A 9 11.46 9.83 10.81
N ARG A 10 11.87 8.76 11.51
CA ARG A 10 11.68 7.37 11.04
C ARG A 10 10.22 6.91 11.13
N HIS A 11 9.39 7.58 11.93
CA HIS A 11 7.96 7.33 11.99
C HIS A 11 7.28 8.03 10.81
N ALA A 12 7.02 7.28 9.76
CA ALA A 12 6.43 7.81 8.53
C ALA A 12 4.93 8.09 8.68
N LEU A 13 4.43 9.04 7.87
CA LEU A 13 2.99 9.34 7.76
C LEU A 13 2.29 8.50 6.68
N VAL A 14 3.03 7.70 5.91
CA VAL A 14 2.46 6.72 4.98
C VAL A 14 2.38 5.38 5.71
N MET A 15 1.17 4.99 6.08
CA MET A 15 0.91 3.76 6.84
C MET A 15 0.71 2.59 5.90
N ARG A 16 1.53 1.53 6.04
CA ARG A 16 1.42 0.28 5.27
C ARG A 16 0.25 -0.56 5.78
N ALA A 17 -0.95 -0.02 5.65
CA ALA A 17 -2.22 -0.56 6.11
C ALA A 17 -3.39 0.07 5.35
N PRO A 18 -4.54 -0.65 5.25
CA PRO A 18 -4.76 -2.02 5.71
C PRO A 18 -4.11 -3.08 4.80
N ASN A 19 -4.01 -4.32 5.31
CA ASN A 19 -3.84 -5.48 4.45
C ASN A 19 -5.20 -5.79 3.83
N ALA A 20 -5.29 -5.68 2.51
CA ALA A 20 -6.50 -5.93 1.72
C ALA A 20 -6.42 -7.25 0.93
N ASP A 21 -5.41 -8.09 1.23
CA ASP A 21 -5.34 -9.45 0.73
C ASP A 21 -6.49 -10.29 1.28
N LEU A 22 -6.94 -11.27 0.50
CA LEU A 22 -7.99 -12.20 0.90
C LEU A 22 -7.38 -13.47 1.50
N ALA A 23 -7.80 -13.81 2.71
CA ALA A 23 -7.40 -15.04 3.42
C ALA A 23 -8.12 -16.27 2.86
N ARG A 24 -7.94 -16.57 1.58
CA ARG A 24 -8.64 -17.64 0.85
C ARG A 24 -8.23 -19.06 1.26
N ASP A 25 -7.09 -19.21 1.92
CA ASP A 25 -6.57 -20.49 2.38
C ASP A 25 -6.01 -20.34 3.81
N PRO A 26 -6.47 -21.15 4.78
CA PRO A 26 -6.01 -21.05 6.17
C PRO A 26 -4.54 -21.41 6.37
N ARG A 27 -3.89 -22.03 5.39
CA ARG A 27 -2.45 -22.34 5.41
C ARG A 27 -1.57 -21.13 5.11
N TRP A 28 -2.14 -20.06 4.59
CA TRP A 28 -1.37 -18.85 4.34
C TRP A 28 -0.80 -18.25 5.63
N GLY A 29 0.53 -18.09 5.71
CA GLY A 29 1.25 -17.70 6.91
C GLY A 29 1.02 -16.26 7.40
N ARG A 30 0.21 -15.44 6.66
CA ARG A 30 -0.13 -14.06 7.02
C ARG A 30 -1.65 -13.82 7.12
N THR A 31 -2.41 -14.88 7.33
CA THR A 31 -3.87 -14.81 7.46
C THR A 31 -4.31 -13.82 8.55
N GLU A 32 -3.56 -13.72 9.66
CA GLU A 32 -3.84 -12.80 10.77
C GLU A 32 -3.71 -11.31 10.43
N GLU A 33 -3.06 -10.96 9.33
CA GLU A 33 -2.99 -9.58 8.87
C GLU A 33 -4.24 -9.16 8.07
N SER A 34 -5.04 -10.11 7.59
CA SER A 34 -6.18 -9.88 6.69
C SER A 34 -7.50 -9.79 7.43
N PHE A 35 -8.54 -9.33 6.74
CA PHE A 35 -9.90 -9.24 7.27
C PHE A 35 -10.75 -10.51 7.02
N GLY A 36 -10.23 -11.48 6.29
CA GLY A 36 -10.92 -12.73 5.97
C GLY A 36 -10.92 -13.07 4.49
N GLU A 37 -11.69 -14.09 4.13
CA GLU A 37 -11.79 -14.62 2.77
C GLU A 37 -12.89 -13.96 1.93
N ASP A 38 -13.89 -13.36 2.56
CA ASP A 38 -15.01 -12.71 1.88
C ASP A 38 -14.59 -11.36 1.30
N ALA A 39 -14.69 -11.22 -0.01
CA ALA A 39 -14.25 -10.01 -0.72
C ALA A 39 -15.08 -8.77 -0.35
N PHE A 40 -16.38 -8.93 -0.11
CA PHE A 40 -17.25 -7.81 0.26
C PHE A 40 -16.96 -7.33 1.68
N LEU A 41 -16.89 -8.23 2.66
CA LEU A 41 -16.54 -7.89 4.03
C LEU A 41 -15.15 -7.23 4.11
N THR A 42 -14.15 -7.82 3.44
CA THR A 42 -12.81 -7.26 3.37
C THR A 42 -12.82 -5.87 2.76
N ALA A 43 -13.61 -5.64 1.69
CA ALA A 43 -13.75 -4.31 1.09
C ALA A 43 -14.37 -3.30 2.07
N GLN A 44 -15.43 -3.66 2.81
CA GLN A 44 -16.06 -2.76 3.79
C GLN A 44 -15.10 -2.38 4.92
N LEU A 45 -14.36 -3.35 5.44
CA LEU A 45 -13.35 -3.10 6.49
C LEU A 45 -12.15 -2.31 5.94
N THR A 46 -11.77 -2.53 4.70
CA THR A 46 -10.73 -1.73 4.00
C THR A 46 -11.18 -0.27 3.88
N ILE A 47 -12.41 0.00 3.40
CA ILE A 47 -12.97 1.36 3.31
C ILE A 47 -12.93 2.05 4.69
N ALA A 48 -13.42 1.38 5.72
CA ALA A 48 -13.47 1.92 7.08
C ALA A 48 -12.06 2.22 7.61
N SER A 49 -11.11 1.30 7.39
CA SER A 49 -9.71 1.47 7.81
C SER A 49 -9.03 2.63 7.09
N VAL A 50 -9.20 2.74 5.77
CA VAL A 50 -8.66 3.85 4.96
C VAL A 50 -9.17 5.18 5.49
N ARG A 51 -10.50 5.32 5.67
CA ARG A 51 -11.12 6.54 6.19
C ARG A 51 -10.63 6.88 7.60
N GLY A 52 -10.52 5.88 8.47
CA GLY A 52 -10.00 6.06 9.83
C GLY A 52 -8.54 6.53 9.87
N LEU A 53 -7.69 5.99 8.99
CA LEU A 53 -6.29 6.38 8.87
C LEU A 53 -6.12 7.78 8.28
N GLN A 54 -6.86 8.11 7.23
CA GLN A 54 -6.72 9.39 6.52
C GLN A 54 -7.43 10.55 7.21
N GLY A 55 -8.47 10.27 8.01
CA GLY A 55 -9.33 11.29 8.60
C GLY A 55 -10.29 11.90 7.57
N ASN A 56 -11.01 12.94 7.98
CA ASN A 56 -12.11 13.53 7.22
C ASN A 56 -11.89 15.00 6.81
N HIS A 57 -10.68 15.54 7.00
CA HIS A 57 -10.41 16.92 6.62
C HIS A 57 -10.34 17.05 5.08
N PRO A 58 -10.96 18.04 4.45
CA PRO A 58 -11.08 18.11 2.98
C PRO A 58 -9.74 18.30 2.27
N ARG A 59 -8.80 19.03 2.87
CA ARG A 59 -7.50 19.33 2.29
C ARG A 59 -6.41 18.37 2.77
N TYR A 60 -6.34 18.11 4.07
CA TYR A 60 -5.23 17.41 4.69
C TYR A 60 -5.61 16.00 5.14
N TRP A 61 -4.67 15.10 5.03
CA TRP A 61 -4.76 13.77 5.61
C TRP A 61 -4.00 13.67 6.92
N LYS A 62 -4.56 12.93 7.86
CA LYS A 62 -3.91 12.59 9.12
C LYS A 62 -2.69 11.70 8.87
N THR A 63 -2.88 10.65 8.08
CA THR A 63 -1.85 9.78 7.50
C THR A 63 -2.30 9.38 6.10
N ALA A 64 -1.41 8.89 5.25
CA ALA A 64 -1.79 8.23 4.02
C ALA A 64 -1.93 6.73 4.26
N SER A 65 -3.05 6.16 3.84
CA SER A 65 -3.27 4.71 3.85
C SER A 65 -2.63 4.09 2.61
N LEU A 66 -1.67 3.18 2.81
CA LEU A 66 -1.04 2.41 1.74
C LEU A 66 -1.48 0.96 1.88
N MET A 67 -2.48 0.57 1.09
CA MET A 67 -3.04 -0.78 1.09
C MET A 67 -2.03 -1.79 0.54
N LYS A 68 -2.11 -3.04 0.98
CA LYS A 68 -1.17 -4.10 0.59
C LYS A 68 -1.82 -5.47 0.55
N HIS A 69 -1.29 -6.41 -0.17
CA HIS A 69 -0.28 -6.34 -1.22
C HIS A 69 -0.98 -6.57 -2.56
N PHE A 70 -0.93 -5.63 -3.43
CA PHE A 70 -1.60 -5.72 -4.71
C PHE A 70 -0.74 -6.50 -5.70
N LEU A 71 -1.08 -7.72 -6.11
CA LEU A 71 -2.36 -8.38 -6.05
C LEU A 71 -2.16 -9.89 -5.79
N ALA A 72 -3.16 -10.54 -5.16
CA ALA A 72 -3.23 -12.01 -5.00
C ALA A 72 -2.00 -12.63 -4.32
N ASN A 73 -1.49 -11.98 -3.27
CA ASN A 73 -0.31 -12.37 -2.49
C ASN A 73 -0.65 -13.35 -1.33
N SER A 74 -1.64 -14.21 -1.49
CA SER A 74 -2.11 -15.10 -0.42
C SER A 74 -1.37 -16.44 -0.39
N ASN A 75 -0.06 -16.44 -0.63
CA ASN A 75 0.83 -17.59 -0.57
C ASN A 75 2.23 -17.14 -0.15
N GLU A 76 2.76 -17.70 0.94
CA GLU A 76 4.13 -17.38 1.40
C GLU A 76 5.19 -18.27 0.76
N ASP A 77 4.83 -19.52 0.41
CA ASP A 77 5.78 -20.47 -0.18
C ASP A 77 6.12 -20.07 -1.61
N GLY A 78 7.39 -19.70 -1.82
CA GLY A 78 7.88 -19.27 -3.13
C GLY A 78 7.30 -17.95 -3.64
N ARG A 79 6.70 -17.13 -2.78
CA ARG A 79 6.07 -15.83 -3.15
C ARG A 79 6.98 -14.91 -3.96
N ASP A 80 8.28 -15.10 -3.85
CA ASP A 80 9.31 -14.30 -4.52
C ASP A 80 9.31 -14.46 -6.05
N SER A 81 8.74 -15.57 -6.56
CA SER A 81 8.76 -15.91 -7.98
C SER A 81 7.54 -16.65 -8.48
N THR A 82 6.58 -17.01 -7.61
CA THR A 82 5.36 -17.70 -8.02
C THR A 82 4.44 -16.79 -8.83
N SER A 83 3.60 -17.41 -9.67
CA SER A 83 2.54 -16.74 -10.41
C SER A 83 1.17 -17.17 -9.88
N SER A 84 0.29 -16.21 -9.66
CA SER A 84 -1.12 -16.44 -9.39
C SER A 84 -1.86 -16.30 -10.71
N ASP A 85 -2.31 -17.42 -11.29
CA ASP A 85 -2.90 -17.45 -12.62
C ASP A 85 -4.41 -17.55 -12.54
N PHE A 86 -5.08 -16.54 -13.06
CA PHE A 86 -6.55 -16.45 -13.08
C PHE A 86 -7.04 -15.44 -14.12
N ASP A 87 -8.30 -15.54 -14.48
CA ASP A 87 -8.93 -14.72 -15.50
C ASP A 87 -9.29 -13.30 -15.02
N THR A 88 -9.67 -12.47 -15.96
CA THR A 88 -10.07 -11.07 -15.70
C THR A 88 -11.32 -10.97 -14.81
N ARG A 89 -12.22 -11.95 -14.88
CA ARG A 89 -13.41 -11.97 -14.02
C ARG A 89 -13.03 -12.13 -12.56
N LEU A 90 -12.19 -13.12 -12.24
CA LEU A 90 -11.72 -13.36 -10.90
C LEU A 90 -10.87 -12.21 -10.38
N PHE A 91 -10.12 -11.51 -11.28
CA PHE A 91 -9.46 -10.26 -10.95
C PHE A 91 -10.45 -9.23 -10.40
N HIS A 92 -11.50 -8.89 -11.13
CA HIS A 92 -12.42 -7.83 -10.75
C HIS A 92 -13.37 -8.20 -9.61
N GLU A 93 -13.90 -9.45 -9.62
CA GLU A 93 -14.93 -9.87 -8.68
C GLU A 93 -14.37 -10.33 -7.33
N TYR A 94 -13.07 -10.68 -7.26
CA TYR A 94 -12.50 -11.24 -6.06
C TYR A 94 -11.21 -10.52 -5.63
N TYR A 95 -10.06 -10.79 -6.27
CA TYR A 95 -8.77 -10.34 -5.76
C TYR A 95 -8.59 -8.82 -5.73
N ALA A 96 -9.04 -8.12 -6.76
CA ALA A 96 -8.89 -6.67 -6.86
C ALA A 96 -10.01 -5.89 -6.16
N TYR A 97 -11.13 -6.54 -5.82
CA TYR A 97 -12.33 -5.88 -5.30
C TYR A 97 -12.07 -5.06 -4.02
N PRO A 98 -11.38 -5.57 -2.98
CA PRO A 98 -11.07 -4.77 -1.80
C PRO A 98 -10.19 -3.54 -2.10
N PHE A 99 -9.22 -3.67 -3.00
CA PHE A 99 -8.36 -2.55 -3.43
C PHE A 99 -9.15 -1.51 -4.23
N TYR A 100 -9.98 -1.97 -5.18
CA TYR A 100 -10.86 -1.10 -5.94
C TYR A 100 -11.76 -0.26 -5.02
N LYS A 101 -12.42 -0.88 -4.07
CA LYS A 101 -13.28 -0.21 -3.09
C LYS A 101 -12.48 0.70 -2.14
N GLY A 102 -11.31 0.28 -1.71
CA GLY A 102 -10.41 1.10 -0.90
C GLY A 102 -9.98 2.38 -1.61
N ILE A 103 -9.77 2.33 -2.93
CA ILE A 103 -9.44 3.50 -3.76
C ILE A 103 -10.68 4.36 -4.02
N THR A 104 -11.76 3.76 -4.57
CA THR A 104 -12.90 4.51 -5.11
C THR A 104 -13.85 5.01 -4.02
N GLU A 105 -14.06 4.24 -2.97
CA GLU A 105 -14.98 4.58 -1.87
C GLU A 105 -14.23 4.94 -0.58
N GLY A 106 -13.12 4.26 -0.27
CA GLY A 106 -12.29 4.57 0.89
C GLY A 106 -11.48 5.85 0.73
N GLY A 107 -11.13 6.19 -0.50
CA GLY A 107 -10.33 7.38 -0.83
C GLY A 107 -8.82 7.17 -0.67
N SER A 108 -8.35 5.93 -0.56
CA SER A 108 -6.91 5.66 -0.60
C SER A 108 -6.30 6.11 -1.92
N ARG A 109 -5.07 6.63 -1.82
CA ARG A 109 -4.26 6.98 -2.98
C ARG A 109 -2.85 6.38 -2.85
N ALA A 110 -2.76 5.22 -2.20
CA ALA A 110 -1.52 4.49 -2.12
C ALA A 110 -1.76 2.98 -1.97
N PHE A 111 -0.95 2.19 -2.66
CA PHE A 111 -0.88 0.75 -2.46
C PHE A 111 0.49 0.19 -2.80
N MET A 112 0.78 -0.99 -2.29
CA MET A 112 2.01 -1.75 -2.48
C MET A 112 1.77 -2.88 -3.47
N ALA A 113 2.56 -2.95 -4.54
CA ALA A 113 2.57 -4.08 -5.45
C ALA A 113 3.15 -5.32 -4.74
N ALA A 114 2.54 -6.47 -4.95
CA ALA A 114 2.96 -7.74 -4.37
C ALA A 114 4.26 -8.28 -5.00
N TYR A 115 4.88 -9.25 -4.35
CA TYR A 115 6.08 -9.92 -4.89
C TYR A 115 5.77 -10.82 -6.07
N ASN A 116 4.67 -11.57 -5.99
CA ASN A 116 4.29 -12.58 -6.98
C ASN A 116 3.97 -11.98 -8.34
N SER A 117 3.88 -12.85 -9.33
CA SER A 117 3.34 -12.54 -10.65
C SER A 117 1.82 -12.73 -10.70
N TRP A 118 1.16 -12.05 -11.63
CA TRP A 118 -0.15 -12.40 -12.13
C TRP A 118 -0.03 -12.78 -13.61
N ASN A 119 -0.49 -13.99 -13.95
CA ASN A 119 -0.39 -14.56 -15.30
C ASN A 119 1.02 -14.42 -15.90
N GLY A 120 2.06 -14.75 -15.09
CA GLY A 120 3.45 -14.74 -15.49
C GLY A 120 4.15 -13.38 -15.45
N ILE A 121 3.44 -12.26 -15.22
CA ILE A 121 4.05 -10.92 -15.14
C ILE A 121 4.17 -10.49 -13.68
N PRO A 122 5.38 -10.17 -13.16
CA PRO A 122 5.58 -9.68 -11.81
C PRO A 122 4.75 -8.45 -11.51
N MET A 123 4.09 -8.42 -10.34
CA MET A 123 3.15 -7.35 -10.00
C MET A 123 3.78 -5.95 -9.99
N SER A 124 5.06 -5.83 -9.62
CA SER A 124 5.78 -4.55 -9.61
C SER A 124 5.98 -3.89 -10.98
N ILE A 125 5.76 -4.65 -12.07
CA ILE A 125 5.85 -4.18 -13.46
C ILE A 125 4.59 -4.50 -14.28
N HIS A 126 3.52 -4.98 -13.62
CA HIS A 126 2.34 -5.45 -14.32
C HIS A 126 1.56 -4.29 -14.97
N PRO A 127 1.14 -4.43 -16.26
CA PRO A 127 0.40 -3.37 -16.96
C PRO A 127 -0.88 -2.89 -16.25
N CYS A 128 -1.52 -3.73 -15.45
CA CYS A 128 -2.72 -3.36 -14.68
C CYS A 128 -2.48 -2.19 -13.70
N LEU A 129 -1.24 -1.93 -13.29
CA LEU A 129 -0.88 -0.78 -12.44
C LEU A 129 -1.25 0.54 -13.13
N GLU A 130 -0.94 0.67 -14.40
CA GLU A 130 -1.31 1.85 -15.20
C GLU A 130 -2.74 1.73 -15.73
N GLU A 131 -3.04 0.66 -16.46
CA GLU A 131 -4.27 0.54 -17.25
C GLU A 131 -5.53 0.45 -16.39
N ILE A 132 -5.45 -0.21 -15.26
CA ILE A 132 -6.60 -0.41 -14.39
C ILE A 132 -6.56 0.55 -13.20
N THR A 133 -5.49 0.50 -12.39
CA THR A 133 -5.53 1.25 -11.13
C THR A 133 -5.45 2.76 -11.34
N ARG A 134 -4.66 3.24 -12.30
CA ARG A 134 -4.58 4.68 -12.60
C ARG A 134 -5.69 5.15 -13.52
N LYS A 135 -5.83 4.51 -14.69
CA LYS A 135 -6.76 5.02 -15.73
C LYS A 135 -8.22 4.75 -15.40
N GLN A 136 -8.56 3.57 -14.88
CA GLN A 136 -9.96 3.22 -14.61
C GLN A 136 -10.39 3.55 -13.19
N TRP A 137 -9.56 3.27 -12.16
CA TRP A 137 -9.91 3.53 -10.76
C TRP A 137 -9.55 4.93 -10.28
N GLY A 138 -8.76 5.67 -11.05
CA GLY A 138 -8.37 7.04 -10.73
C GLY A 138 -7.35 7.13 -9.60
N ASN A 139 -6.51 6.12 -9.38
CA ASN A 139 -5.43 6.21 -8.42
C ASN A 139 -4.35 7.16 -8.91
N ASN A 140 -4.34 8.38 -8.41
CA ASN A 140 -3.35 9.42 -8.73
C ASN A 140 -2.23 9.55 -7.69
N GLY A 141 -2.12 8.59 -6.78
CA GLY A 141 -1.17 8.63 -5.68
C GLY A 141 -0.01 7.62 -5.83
N ILE A 142 0.47 7.12 -4.70
CA ILE A 142 1.64 6.25 -4.64
C ILE A 142 1.30 4.84 -5.13
N ILE A 143 2.15 4.30 -6.01
CA ILE A 143 2.36 2.88 -6.16
C ILE A 143 3.77 2.60 -5.65
N CYS A 144 3.92 1.69 -4.69
CA CYS A 144 5.24 1.32 -4.19
C CYS A 144 5.53 -0.16 -4.41
N THR A 145 6.81 -0.50 -4.46
CA THR A 145 7.25 -1.90 -4.39
C THR A 145 7.10 -2.42 -2.96
N ASP A 146 7.04 -3.73 -2.79
CA ASP A 146 7.35 -4.36 -1.51
C ASP A 146 8.87 -4.36 -1.28
N GLY A 147 9.32 -4.71 -0.07
CA GLY A 147 10.74 -4.64 0.32
C GLY A 147 11.61 -5.62 -0.46
N GLY A 148 12.62 -5.12 -1.16
CA GLY A 148 13.52 -5.94 -1.97
C GLY A 148 12.95 -6.40 -3.32
N ALA A 149 11.78 -5.93 -3.74
CA ALA A 149 11.13 -6.42 -4.96
C ALA A 149 11.94 -6.15 -6.24
N LEU A 150 12.73 -5.07 -6.29
CA LEU A 150 13.64 -4.85 -7.42
C LEU A 150 14.69 -5.96 -7.51
N LYS A 151 15.24 -6.39 -6.38
CA LYS A 151 16.18 -7.53 -6.35
C LYS A 151 15.50 -8.80 -6.83
N LEU A 152 14.26 -9.06 -6.42
CA LEU A 152 13.51 -10.25 -6.82
C LEU A 152 13.21 -10.29 -8.32
N LEU A 153 12.97 -9.17 -8.97
CA LEU A 153 12.81 -9.11 -10.43
C LEU A 153 14.02 -9.68 -11.19
N ILE A 154 15.22 -9.52 -10.62
CA ILE A 154 16.46 -9.95 -11.24
C ILE A 154 16.83 -11.37 -10.81
N GLU A 155 16.82 -11.64 -9.50
CA GLU A 155 17.38 -12.88 -8.94
C GLU A 155 16.36 -14.03 -8.89
N ALA A 156 15.09 -13.74 -8.61
CA ALA A 156 14.05 -14.75 -8.45
C ALA A 156 13.18 -14.90 -9.71
N HIS A 157 12.56 -13.83 -10.17
CA HIS A 157 11.75 -13.83 -11.40
C HIS A 157 12.60 -13.94 -12.67
N LYS A 158 13.88 -13.51 -12.62
CA LYS A 158 14.81 -13.49 -13.77
C LYS A 158 14.23 -12.74 -14.99
N SER A 159 13.47 -11.68 -14.71
CA SER A 159 12.75 -10.91 -15.73
C SER A 159 13.65 -9.97 -16.52
N PHE A 160 14.79 -9.57 -15.95
CA PHE A 160 15.73 -8.63 -16.57
C PHE A 160 17.17 -9.06 -16.31
N PRO A 161 18.10 -8.79 -17.25
CA PRO A 161 19.51 -9.16 -17.10
C PRO A 161 20.28 -8.23 -16.15
N SER A 162 19.74 -7.02 -15.83
CA SER A 162 20.40 -6.07 -14.94
C SER A 162 19.41 -5.31 -14.06
N PHE A 163 19.93 -4.78 -12.95
CA PHE A 163 19.16 -3.92 -12.05
C PHE A 163 18.70 -2.61 -12.71
N ALA A 164 19.48 -2.05 -13.64
CA ALA A 164 19.11 -0.84 -14.36
C ALA A 164 17.88 -1.06 -15.24
N GLU A 165 17.81 -2.19 -15.96
CA GLU A 165 16.65 -2.56 -16.78
C GLU A 165 15.42 -2.87 -15.91
N GLY A 166 15.61 -3.59 -14.81
CA GLY A 166 14.54 -3.83 -13.85
C GLY A 166 14.00 -2.54 -13.23
N ALA A 167 14.88 -1.63 -12.81
CA ALA A 167 14.47 -0.34 -12.25
C ALA A 167 13.74 0.51 -13.31
N ALA A 168 14.21 0.50 -14.54
CA ALA A 168 13.54 1.19 -15.65
C ALA A 168 12.13 0.66 -15.89
N ALA A 169 11.96 -0.66 -15.88
CA ALA A 169 10.66 -1.29 -16.05
C ALA A 169 9.69 -0.93 -14.91
N VAL A 170 10.14 -0.94 -13.65
CA VAL A 170 9.35 -0.55 -12.49
C VAL A 170 8.91 0.91 -12.57
N VAL A 171 9.82 1.84 -12.93
CA VAL A 171 9.48 3.26 -13.12
C VAL A 171 8.46 3.44 -14.24
N LYS A 172 8.66 2.79 -15.38
CA LYS A 172 7.72 2.84 -16.53
C LYS A 172 6.35 2.24 -16.20
N ALA A 173 6.28 1.28 -15.28
CA ALA A 173 5.02 0.78 -14.73
C ALA A 173 4.35 1.76 -13.75
N THR A 174 4.85 3.01 -13.67
CA THR A 174 4.33 4.10 -12.80
C THR A 174 4.50 3.88 -11.30
N THR A 175 5.38 2.98 -10.89
CA THR A 175 5.77 2.80 -9.50
C THR A 175 6.77 3.88 -9.10
N GLY A 176 6.36 4.77 -8.21
CA GLY A 176 7.13 5.95 -7.82
C GLY A 176 7.87 5.81 -6.49
N GLN A 177 7.69 4.70 -5.78
CA GLN A 177 8.36 4.45 -4.51
C GLN A 177 8.90 3.03 -4.44
N PHE A 178 10.18 2.93 -4.18
CA PHE A 178 10.85 1.65 -3.96
C PHE A 178 11.14 1.47 -2.48
N LEU A 179 11.02 0.25 -1.98
CA LEU A 179 11.44 -0.14 -0.61
C LEU A 179 12.78 -0.86 -0.62
N ASP A 180 13.65 -0.50 -1.53
CA ASP A 180 15.01 -1.01 -1.70
C ASP A 180 15.97 0.11 -2.15
N ALA A 181 17.26 -0.22 -2.25
CA ALA A 181 18.26 0.65 -2.85
C ALA A 181 18.05 0.67 -4.37
N TYR A 182 17.59 1.76 -4.93
CA TYR A 182 17.27 1.91 -6.35
C TYR A 182 17.98 3.07 -7.03
N VAL A 183 18.46 4.05 -6.28
CA VAL A 183 19.04 5.28 -6.84
C VAL A 183 20.18 5.03 -7.80
N PRO A 184 21.17 4.16 -7.52
CA PRO A 184 22.24 3.86 -8.48
C PRO A 184 21.71 3.29 -9.78
N TYR A 185 20.74 2.42 -9.71
CA TYR A 185 20.18 1.71 -10.87
C TYR A 185 19.29 2.60 -11.74
N VAL A 186 18.56 3.53 -11.12
CA VAL A 186 17.79 4.54 -11.86
C VAL A 186 18.72 5.53 -12.55
N LYS A 187 19.83 5.95 -11.93
CA LYS A 187 20.86 6.77 -12.57
C LYS A 187 21.48 6.07 -13.77
N GLU A 188 21.89 4.82 -13.59
CA GLU A 188 22.43 4.00 -14.67
C GLU A 188 21.42 3.83 -15.82
N ALA A 189 20.15 3.65 -15.49
CA ALA A 189 19.08 3.55 -16.50
C ALA A 189 18.91 4.84 -17.30
N LEU A 190 19.02 6.01 -16.68
CA LEU A 190 19.03 7.31 -17.36
C LEU A 190 20.25 7.46 -18.26
N GLU A 191 21.45 7.15 -17.76
CA GLU A 191 22.70 7.22 -18.52
C GLU A 191 22.68 6.31 -19.76
N LYS A 192 22.02 5.15 -19.65
CA LYS A 192 21.84 4.19 -20.75
C LYS A 192 20.67 4.53 -21.68
N GLY A 193 19.91 5.58 -21.42
CA GLY A 193 18.71 5.93 -22.19
C GLY A 193 17.54 4.96 -22.04
N LEU A 194 17.56 4.12 -21.00
CA LEU A 194 16.45 3.21 -20.65
C LEU A 194 15.29 3.96 -19.99
N LEU A 195 15.56 5.11 -19.38
CA LEU A 195 14.59 6.03 -18.79
C LEU A 195 14.82 7.44 -19.31
N THR A 196 13.75 8.22 -19.27
CA THR A 196 13.77 9.68 -19.48
C THR A 196 13.33 10.39 -18.20
N GLU A 197 13.60 11.70 -18.08
CA GLU A 197 13.07 12.53 -16.99
C GLU A 197 11.54 12.51 -16.97
N VAL A 198 10.89 12.44 -18.14
CA VAL A 198 9.42 12.33 -18.23
C VAL A 198 8.87 11.06 -17.58
N ASP A 199 9.59 9.94 -17.70
CA ASP A 199 9.19 8.69 -17.02
C ASP A 199 9.27 8.84 -15.50
N ILE A 200 10.33 9.50 -15.02
CA ILE A 200 10.51 9.78 -13.59
C ILE A 200 9.42 10.73 -13.08
N ASP A 201 9.17 11.84 -13.78
CA ASP A 201 8.14 12.81 -13.43
C ASP A 201 6.76 12.15 -13.34
N LYS A 202 6.45 11.27 -14.29
CA LYS A 202 5.22 10.49 -14.28
C LYS A 202 5.13 9.59 -13.04
N ALA A 203 6.21 8.89 -12.70
CA ALA A 203 6.24 7.95 -11.58
C ALA A 203 6.12 8.66 -10.21
N ILE A 204 6.86 9.77 -10.01
CA ILE A 204 6.89 10.48 -8.71
C ILE A 204 5.69 11.40 -8.47
N ARG A 205 4.89 11.69 -9.48
CA ARG A 205 3.70 12.57 -9.35
C ARG A 205 2.78 12.15 -8.20
N GLY A 206 2.59 10.85 -8.02
CA GLY A 206 1.80 10.30 -6.93
C GLY A 206 2.40 10.56 -5.55
N ASN A 207 3.72 10.51 -5.43
CA ASN A 207 4.43 10.80 -4.18
C ASN A 207 4.26 12.27 -3.79
N ILE A 208 4.39 13.18 -4.77
CA ILE A 208 4.18 14.62 -4.58
C ILE A 208 2.73 14.90 -4.17
N PHE A 209 1.74 14.28 -4.84
CA PHE A 209 0.33 14.42 -4.48
C PHE A 209 0.07 14.01 -3.02
N VAL A 210 0.58 12.85 -2.59
CA VAL A 210 0.41 12.37 -1.21
C VAL A 210 1.14 13.28 -0.22
N ALA A 211 2.34 13.76 -0.55
CA ALA A 211 3.10 14.72 0.28
C ALA A 211 2.32 16.03 0.48
N LEU A 212 1.66 16.55 -0.57
CA LEU A 212 0.77 17.72 -0.47
C LEU A 212 -0.44 17.45 0.43
N LYS A 213 -1.08 16.28 0.30
CA LYS A 213 -2.21 15.89 1.15
C LYS A 213 -1.81 15.72 2.62
N LEU A 214 -0.57 15.36 2.89
CA LEU A 214 -0.02 15.28 4.24
C LEU A 214 0.48 16.64 4.79
N GLY A 215 0.47 17.70 3.96
CA GLY A 215 0.97 19.03 4.31
C GLY A 215 2.49 19.11 4.42
N LEU A 216 3.23 18.17 3.84
CA LEU A 216 4.70 18.10 3.94
C LEU A 216 5.40 19.11 3.04
N LEU A 217 4.70 19.62 2.01
CA LEU A 217 5.25 20.58 1.03
C LEU A 217 4.65 21.99 1.19
N ASP A 218 3.78 22.21 2.17
CA ASP A 218 3.21 23.52 2.45
C ASP A 218 4.25 24.39 3.16
N GLY A 219 4.49 25.61 2.68
CA GLY A 219 5.36 26.57 3.35
C GLY A 219 4.77 27.05 4.68
N ASP A 220 3.44 27.26 4.72
CA ASP A 220 2.64 27.45 5.93
C ASP A 220 1.58 26.35 6.03
N ASN A 221 1.76 25.45 6.96
CA ASN A 221 0.84 24.36 7.23
C ASN A 221 0.01 24.56 8.52
N SER A 222 -0.04 25.78 9.05
CA SER A 222 -0.76 26.13 10.28
C SER A 222 -2.25 25.74 10.25
N ARG A 223 -2.85 25.64 9.07
CA ARG A 223 -4.23 25.19 8.87
C ARG A 223 -4.40 23.66 8.90
N ASN A 224 -3.33 22.90 9.00
CA ASN A 224 -3.43 21.44 9.09
C ASN A 224 -3.79 21.04 10.54
N PRO A 225 -5.02 20.54 10.78
CA PRO A 225 -5.48 20.24 12.14
C PRO A 225 -4.73 19.08 12.78
N TYR A 226 -4.09 18.25 11.97
CA TYR A 226 -3.38 17.06 12.45
C TYR A 226 -1.99 17.37 13.00
N LEU A 227 -1.47 18.58 12.80
CA LEU A 227 -0.17 19.01 13.35
C LEU A 227 -0.15 19.13 14.87
N SER A 228 -1.32 19.27 15.51
CA SER A 228 -1.43 19.33 16.97
C SER A 228 -1.31 17.95 17.63
N ILE A 229 -1.53 16.85 16.89
CA ILE A 229 -1.52 15.50 17.44
C ILE A 229 -0.12 15.17 17.98
N GLY A 230 -0.04 14.91 19.31
CA GLY A 230 1.20 14.54 19.97
C GLY A 230 2.19 15.69 20.22
N LYS A 231 1.80 16.96 20.02
CA LYS A 231 2.64 18.12 20.40
C LYS A 231 2.83 18.23 21.89
N ASN A 232 1.82 17.86 22.66
CA ASN A 232 1.90 17.84 24.12
C ASN A 232 2.25 16.42 24.58
N SER A 233 3.50 16.21 24.99
CA SER A 233 4.00 14.91 25.45
C SER A 233 3.41 14.44 26.78
N THR A 234 2.69 15.30 27.51
CA THR A 234 2.02 14.94 28.77
C THR A 234 0.63 14.35 28.57
N GLU A 235 0.07 14.45 27.36
CA GLU A 235 -1.22 13.86 27.05
C GLU A 235 -1.13 12.33 26.97
N THR A 236 -2.18 11.65 27.48
CA THR A 236 -2.32 10.21 27.29
C THR A 236 -2.37 9.88 25.81
N PRO A 237 -1.51 8.97 25.30
CA PRO A 237 -1.55 8.57 23.91
C PRO A 237 -2.97 8.12 23.49
N PRO A 238 -3.46 8.50 22.30
CA PRO A 238 -4.84 8.20 21.87
C PRO A 238 -5.20 6.71 21.94
N PHE A 239 -4.22 5.83 21.71
CA PHE A 239 -4.41 4.37 21.77
C PHE A 239 -4.42 3.80 23.20
N MET A 240 -4.09 4.60 24.23
CA MET A 240 -4.06 4.20 25.65
C MET A 240 -5.27 4.74 26.45
N THR A 241 -6.17 5.46 25.82
CA THR A 241 -7.36 6.00 26.47
C THR A 241 -8.32 4.88 26.90
N ALA A 242 -9.17 5.15 27.88
CA ALA A 242 -10.21 4.19 28.31
C ALA A 242 -11.15 3.83 27.15
N GLU A 243 -11.47 4.80 26.28
CA GLU A 243 -12.29 4.59 25.10
C GLU A 243 -11.61 3.66 24.08
N ALA A 244 -10.34 3.85 23.79
CA ALA A 244 -9.58 2.98 22.89
C ALA A 244 -9.53 1.54 23.41
N ARG A 245 -9.34 1.35 24.71
CA ARG A 245 -9.35 0.03 25.34
C ARG A 245 -10.74 -0.62 25.26
N ARG A 246 -11.82 0.15 25.50
CA ARG A 246 -13.20 -0.34 25.37
C ARG A 246 -13.48 -0.77 23.93
N LEU A 247 -13.09 0.05 22.94
CA LEU A 247 -13.25 -0.26 21.54
C LEU A 247 -12.47 -1.52 21.14
N ALA A 248 -11.23 -1.65 21.55
CA ALA A 248 -10.40 -2.83 21.28
C ALA A 248 -11.08 -4.10 21.84
N ARG A 249 -11.58 -4.04 23.08
CA ARG A 249 -12.34 -5.16 23.70
C ARG A 249 -13.61 -5.50 22.93
N GLU A 250 -14.37 -4.49 22.49
CA GLU A 250 -15.59 -4.69 21.70
C GLU A 250 -15.30 -5.35 20.34
N VAL A 251 -14.31 -4.86 19.63
CA VAL A 251 -13.89 -5.44 18.33
C VAL A 251 -13.44 -6.90 18.54
N THR A 252 -12.60 -7.16 19.54
CA THR A 252 -12.16 -8.52 19.86
C THR A 252 -13.34 -9.42 20.16
N ALA A 253 -14.29 -8.99 21.00
CA ALA A 253 -15.47 -9.78 21.34
C ALA A 253 -16.35 -10.10 20.12
N LYS A 254 -16.48 -9.15 19.17
CA LYS A 254 -17.24 -9.34 17.93
C LYS A 254 -16.52 -10.22 16.91
N SER A 255 -15.20 -10.35 17.00
CA SER A 255 -14.40 -11.17 16.09
C SER A 255 -14.33 -12.65 16.50
N VAL A 256 -14.74 -12.97 17.71
CA VAL A 256 -14.74 -14.37 18.20
C VAL A 256 -15.85 -15.17 17.56
N VAL A 257 -15.51 -16.28 16.94
CA VAL A 257 -16.46 -17.22 16.31
C VAL A 257 -16.53 -18.51 17.11
N LEU A 258 -17.73 -18.87 17.53
CA LEU A 258 -17.97 -20.13 18.24
C LEU A 258 -18.06 -21.28 17.23
N LEU A 259 -16.97 -22.03 17.07
CA LEU A 259 -16.91 -23.15 16.12
C LEU A 259 -17.61 -24.41 16.65
N LYS A 260 -17.67 -24.60 17.96
CA LYS A 260 -18.29 -25.77 18.60
C LYS A 260 -18.75 -25.42 19.99
N ASN A 261 -19.99 -25.78 20.31
CA ASN A 261 -20.58 -25.67 21.63
C ASN A 261 -21.18 -27.04 21.97
N LYS A 262 -20.58 -27.78 22.91
CA LYS A 262 -21.09 -29.05 23.45
C LYS A 262 -21.47 -28.87 24.90
#